data_f608ed365bba201f2daafd67477271ec
#
_entry.id   f608ed365bba201f2daafd67477271ec
#
_cell.length_a   1.000
_cell.length_b   1.000
_cell.length_c   1.000
_cell.angle_alpha   90.00
_cell.angle_beta   90.00
_cell.angle_gamma   90.00
#
_symmetry.space_group_name_H-M   'P 1'
#
loop_
_entity.id
_entity.type
_entity.pdbx_description
1 polymer ?
#
loop_
_entity_poly.entity_id
_entity_poly.type
_entity_poly.pdbx_seq_one_letter_code
_entity_poly.pdbx_strand_id
1 'polypeptide(L)'
;MDKPIRTQRTPHDYIQLDSPLCSRFFRITNVCCSSGKFSVSGFRIFGSSGKTSPEEAEFFCIIRHERDRRDVTLKWTAVEGAVGYNIHYGTHPDKLYHNYMVYDDTELMIGSLQTEQTYYFAIDSFNEGGITRGRKVEKSL
;
A
#
# COMPACT_ATOMS: atom_id res chain seq x y z
N MET A 1 -1.78 15.74 -19.91
CA MET A 1 -3.03 15.15 -19.39
C MET A 1 -3.00 15.29 -17.89
N ASP A 2 -3.94 16.03 -17.31
CA ASP A 2 -3.99 16.27 -15.88
C ASP A 2 -4.99 15.30 -15.26
N LYS A 3 -4.52 14.45 -14.34
CA LYS A 3 -5.39 13.55 -13.59
C LYS A 3 -5.49 14.07 -12.15
N PRO A 4 -6.65 14.56 -11.72
CA PRO A 4 -6.81 15.04 -10.36
C PRO A 4 -6.82 13.86 -9.37
N ILE A 5 -6.03 13.98 -8.33
CA ILE A 5 -6.06 13.08 -7.17
C ILE A 5 -7.12 13.60 -6.21
N ARG A 6 -8.13 12.83 -5.96
CA ARG A 6 -9.26 13.22 -5.09
C ARG A 6 -9.24 12.58 -3.71
N THR A 7 -8.41 11.60 -3.48
CA THR A 7 -8.39 10.87 -2.22
C THR A 7 -7.51 11.57 -1.20
N GLN A 8 -8.11 12.00 -0.13
CA GLN A 8 -7.43 12.65 0.99
C GLN A 8 -7.42 11.80 2.25
N ARG A 9 -7.81 10.53 2.16
CA ARG A 9 -8.04 9.68 3.33
C ARG A 9 -6.99 8.60 3.55
N THR A 10 -6.17 8.34 2.55
CA THR A 10 -5.08 7.37 2.66
C THR A 10 -3.75 8.09 2.68
N PRO A 11 -2.77 7.69 3.53
CA PRO A 11 -1.44 8.28 3.55
C PRO A 11 -0.65 8.03 2.27
N HIS A 12 -1.06 7.04 1.47
CA HIS A 12 -0.49 6.74 0.15
C HIS A 12 -1.59 6.63 -0.90
N ASP A 13 -1.33 7.12 -2.08
CA ASP A 13 -2.25 7.02 -3.20
C ASP A 13 -1.54 6.47 -4.45
N TYR A 14 -2.25 5.63 -5.19
CA TYR A 14 -1.79 5.04 -6.44
C TYR A 14 -2.59 5.60 -7.61
N ILE A 15 -1.91 6.22 -8.53
CA ILE A 15 -2.52 6.71 -9.76
C ILE A 15 -2.09 5.81 -10.89
N GLN A 16 -3.00 4.98 -11.34
CA GLN A 16 -2.84 4.21 -12.56
C GLN A 16 -3.41 5.00 -13.74
N LEU A 17 -2.61 5.18 -14.77
CA LEU A 17 -3.06 5.78 -16.01
C LEU A 17 -3.75 4.73 -16.88
N ASP A 18 -4.80 5.12 -17.59
CA ASP A 18 -5.56 4.23 -18.49
C ASP A 18 -4.73 3.78 -19.69
N SER A 19 -3.69 4.56 -20.02
CA SER A 19 -2.70 4.24 -21.03
C SER A 19 -1.33 4.77 -20.62
N PRO A 20 -0.23 4.10 -21.01
CA PRO A 20 1.12 4.59 -20.74
C PRO A 20 1.35 5.96 -21.35
N LEU A 21 2.01 6.85 -20.63
CA LEU A 21 2.45 8.14 -21.11
C LEU A 21 3.98 8.16 -21.25
N CYS A 22 4.45 8.57 -22.40
CA CYS A 22 5.86 8.90 -22.60
C CYS A 22 6.06 10.37 -22.24
N SER A 23 6.82 10.66 -21.17
CA SER A 23 7.05 12.01 -20.69
C SER A 23 8.45 12.17 -20.13
N ARG A 24 9.03 13.36 -20.33
CA ARG A 24 10.34 13.73 -19.75
C ARG A 24 10.21 14.34 -18.35
N PHE A 25 9.06 14.90 -18.04
CA PHE A 25 8.85 15.66 -16.80
C PHE A 25 7.50 15.31 -16.18
N PHE A 26 7.50 15.22 -14.86
CA PHE A 26 6.30 15.06 -14.04
C PHE A 26 6.17 16.28 -13.12
N ARG A 27 4.95 16.75 -12.96
CA ARG A 27 4.65 17.82 -12.03
C ARG A 27 3.45 17.45 -11.18
N ILE A 28 3.62 17.58 -9.87
CA ILE A 28 2.52 17.54 -8.92
C ILE A 28 2.17 18.99 -8.58
N THR A 29 0.91 19.37 -8.79
CA THR A 29 0.42 20.70 -8.47
C THR A 29 -0.68 20.59 -7.43
N ASN A 30 -0.53 21.32 -6.34
CA ASN A 30 -1.61 21.51 -5.38
C ASN A 30 -2.65 22.46 -5.96
N VAL A 31 -3.87 21.97 -6.13
CA VAL A 31 -4.99 22.78 -6.66
C VAL A 31 -5.86 23.32 -5.53
N CYS A 32 -5.97 22.57 -4.43
CA CYS A 32 -6.78 22.97 -3.30
C CYS A 32 -6.17 22.43 -2.01
N CYS A 33 -5.67 23.32 -1.16
CA CYS A 33 -5.16 22.97 0.16
C CYS A 33 -5.58 24.06 1.16
N SER A 34 -6.42 23.71 2.09
CA SER A 34 -6.95 24.64 3.08
C SER A 34 -5.88 25.23 4.01
N SER A 35 -4.77 24.51 4.21
CA SER A 35 -3.65 24.95 5.05
C SER A 35 -2.64 25.85 4.34
N GLY A 36 -2.75 26.02 3.02
CA GLY A 36 -1.76 26.73 2.20
C GLY A 36 -0.39 26.04 2.11
N LYS A 37 -0.22 24.88 2.78
CA LYS A 37 1.02 24.10 2.74
C LYS A 37 0.78 22.77 2.06
N PHE A 38 1.68 22.43 1.14
CA PHE A 38 1.68 21.15 0.44
C PHE A 38 3.01 20.46 0.67
N SER A 39 2.95 19.23 1.15
CA SER A 39 4.13 18.38 1.32
C SER A 39 3.86 16.98 0.81
N VAL A 40 4.88 16.38 0.22
CA VAL A 40 4.89 14.99 -0.24
C VAL A 40 6.04 14.30 0.47
N SER A 41 5.74 13.26 1.24
CA SER A 41 6.74 12.52 2.01
C SER A 41 7.55 11.56 1.13
N GLY A 42 6.97 11.11 0.01
CA GLY A 42 7.62 10.26 -0.96
C GLY A 42 6.88 10.31 -2.29
N PHE A 43 7.60 10.08 -3.36
CA PHE A 43 7.04 10.03 -4.70
C PHE A 43 7.76 8.97 -5.53
N ARG A 44 7.00 8.08 -6.14
CA ARG A 44 7.54 7.03 -7.00
C ARG A 44 6.77 6.99 -8.31
N ILE A 45 7.50 6.84 -9.40
CA ILE A 45 6.95 6.67 -10.74
C ILE A 45 7.27 5.26 -11.19
N PHE A 46 6.24 4.55 -11.63
CA PHE A 46 6.36 3.25 -12.25
C PHE A 46 6.19 3.41 -13.75
N GLY A 47 7.09 2.83 -14.50
CA GLY A 47 7.08 2.92 -15.96
C GLY A 47 7.40 1.59 -16.60
N SER A 48 6.95 1.40 -17.81
CA SER A 48 7.28 0.23 -18.59
C SER A 48 8.74 0.32 -19.08
N SER A 49 9.62 -0.30 -18.35
CA SER A 49 10.99 -0.58 -18.82
C SER A 49 11.11 -1.96 -19.50
N GLY A 50 9.98 -2.54 -19.93
CA GLY A 50 9.92 -3.93 -20.38
C GLY A 50 9.87 -4.95 -19.22
N LYS A 51 9.86 -4.50 -17.97
CA LYS A 51 9.66 -5.36 -16.81
C LYS A 51 8.18 -5.64 -16.60
N THR A 52 7.85 -6.85 -16.21
CA THR A 52 6.51 -7.24 -15.77
C THR A 52 6.30 -6.84 -14.31
N SER A 53 5.06 -6.58 -13.92
CA SER A 53 4.70 -6.46 -12.50
C SER A 53 5.02 -7.77 -11.77
N PRO A 54 5.31 -7.73 -10.46
CA PRO A 54 5.56 -8.94 -9.69
C PRO A 54 4.30 -9.79 -9.58
N GLU A 55 4.45 -11.03 -9.13
CA GLU A 55 3.32 -11.90 -8.81
C GLU A 55 2.59 -11.41 -7.55
N GLU A 56 1.40 -11.98 -7.31
CA GLU A 56 0.59 -11.68 -6.14
C GLU A 56 1.30 -12.11 -4.85
N ALA A 57 1.29 -11.24 -3.85
CA ALA A 57 1.79 -11.55 -2.53
C ALA A 57 0.67 -12.04 -1.62
N GLU A 58 0.98 -12.98 -0.73
CA GLU A 58 0.06 -13.51 0.26
C GLU A 58 0.69 -13.56 1.65
N PHE A 59 -0.11 -13.25 2.66
CA PHE A 59 0.29 -13.51 4.05
C PHE A 59 0.25 -14.99 4.36
N PHE A 60 1.28 -15.48 5.04
CA PHE A 60 1.23 -16.80 5.66
C PHE A 60 1.05 -16.72 7.18
N CYS A 61 1.19 -15.55 7.76
CA CYS A 61 1.09 -15.36 9.20
C CYS A 61 0.50 -13.98 9.52
N ILE A 62 -0.58 -13.97 10.28
CA ILE A 62 -1.19 -12.79 10.88
C ILE A 62 -1.48 -13.10 12.33
N ILE A 63 -0.65 -12.60 13.24
CA ILE A 63 -0.74 -12.91 14.66
C ILE A 63 -0.93 -11.66 15.47
N ARG A 64 -2.01 -11.62 16.23
CA ARG A 64 -2.20 -10.66 17.30
C ARG A 64 -1.44 -11.10 18.54
N HIS A 65 -0.68 -10.19 19.14
CA HIS A 65 0.16 -10.54 20.29
C HIS A 65 -0.70 -10.78 21.54
N GLU A 66 -0.44 -11.89 22.24
CA GLU A 66 -1.15 -12.21 23.48
C GLU A 66 -0.80 -11.22 24.60
N ARG A 67 0.46 -10.77 24.65
CA ARG A 67 0.94 -9.86 25.67
C ARG A 67 0.42 -8.44 25.52
N ASP A 68 0.29 -7.96 24.28
CA ASP A 68 -0.36 -6.70 23.96
C ASP A 68 -1.21 -6.87 22.71
N ARG A 69 -2.51 -6.98 22.90
CA ARG A 69 -3.48 -7.19 21.82
C ARG A 69 -3.65 -5.97 20.90
N ARG A 70 -2.96 -4.86 21.18
CA ARG A 70 -2.89 -3.72 20.26
C ARG A 70 -1.89 -3.93 19.14
N ASP A 71 -1.02 -4.93 19.28
CA ASP A 71 0.02 -5.24 18.31
C ASP A 71 -0.34 -6.46 17.47
N VAL A 72 -0.06 -6.38 16.18
CA VAL A 72 -0.19 -7.47 15.23
C VAL A 72 1.10 -7.60 14.41
N THR A 73 1.56 -8.82 14.23
CA THR A 73 2.66 -9.14 13.31
C THR A 73 2.11 -9.78 12.06
N LEU A 74 2.50 -9.24 10.93
CA LEU A 74 2.19 -9.72 9.59
C LEU A 74 3.46 -10.26 8.96
N LYS A 75 3.38 -11.46 8.36
CA LYS A 75 4.50 -12.04 7.60
C LYS A 75 3.99 -12.60 6.27
N TRP A 76 4.78 -12.42 5.24
CA TRP A 76 4.47 -12.89 3.90
C TRP A 76 5.70 -13.49 3.21
N THR A 77 5.46 -14.25 2.17
CA THR A 77 6.54 -14.80 1.36
C THR A 77 7.07 -13.74 0.40
N ALA A 78 8.40 -13.65 0.30
CA ALA A 78 9.01 -12.77 -0.68
C ALA A 78 8.57 -13.16 -2.09
N VAL A 79 8.16 -12.18 -2.88
CA VAL A 79 7.76 -12.35 -4.27
C VAL A 79 8.93 -11.98 -5.16
N GLU A 80 9.26 -12.86 -6.10
CA GLU A 80 10.37 -12.63 -7.04
C GLU A 80 10.11 -11.38 -7.89
N GLY A 81 11.11 -10.53 -7.98
CA GLY A 81 11.02 -9.27 -8.71
C GLY A 81 10.24 -8.16 -8.03
N ALA A 82 9.67 -8.38 -6.85
CA ALA A 82 9.08 -7.30 -6.06
C ALA A 82 10.18 -6.42 -5.44
N VAL A 83 9.97 -5.12 -5.47
CA VAL A 83 10.81 -4.10 -4.82
C VAL A 83 10.23 -3.70 -3.46
N GLY A 84 8.95 -3.96 -3.27
CA GLY A 84 8.27 -3.67 -2.02
C GLY A 84 6.82 -4.12 -2.02
N TYR A 85 6.19 -3.88 -0.90
CA TYR A 85 4.82 -4.29 -0.61
C TYR A 85 4.04 -3.13 -0.02
N ASN A 86 2.76 -3.07 -0.34
CA ASN A 86 1.84 -2.14 0.30
C ASN A 86 0.77 -2.94 1.07
N ILE A 87 0.81 -2.84 2.38
CA ILE A 87 -0.13 -3.52 3.27
C ILE A 87 -1.30 -2.58 3.55
N HIS A 88 -2.49 -3.01 3.20
CA HIS A 88 -3.73 -2.30 3.50
C HIS A 88 -4.42 -2.94 4.69
N TYR A 89 -5.01 -2.14 5.57
CA TYR A 89 -5.79 -2.68 6.67
C TYR A 89 -6.93 -1.76 7.11
N GLY A 90 -7.91 -2.36 7.74
CA GLY A 90 -9.09 -1.67 8.24
C GLY A 90 -10.00 -2.58 9.06
N THR A 91 -11.09 -2.04 9.56
CA THR A 91 -12.06 -2.75 10.40
C THR A 91 -13.18 -3.42 9.63
N HIS A 92 -13.17 -3.32 8.31
CA HIS A 92 -14.14 -3.95 7.42
C HIS A 92 -13.43 -4.45 6.15
N PRO A 93 -13.77 -5.64 5.62
CA PRO A 93 -13.07 -6.22 4.47
C PRO A 93 -13.10 -5.34 3.22
N ASP A 94 -14.18 -4.58 3.02
CA ASP A 94 -14.34 -3.67 1.87
C ASP A 94 -13.80 -2.25 2.15
N LYS A 95 -13.21 -2.02 3.33
CA LYS A 95 -12.80 -0.69 3.79
C LYS A 95 -11.46 -0.73 4.49
N LEU A 96 -10.41 -0.94 3.70
CA LEU A 96 -9.02 -0.97 4.16
C LEU A 96 -8.42 0.43 4.00
N TYR A 97 -8.71 1.34 4.93
CA TYR A 97 -8.35 2.75 4.81
C TYR A 97 -6.92 3.10 5.22
N HIS A 98 -6.26 2.20 5.97
CA HIS A 98 -4.89 2.39 6.40
C HIS A 98 -3.96 1.61 5.52
N ASN A 99 -2.75 2.11 5.34
CA ASN A 99 -1.72 1.35 4.65
C ASN A 99 -0.31 1.63 5.18
N TYR A 100 0.55 0.65 4.98
CA TYR A 100 1.99 0.72 5.18
C TYR A 100 2.71 0.27 3.93
N MET A 101 3.76 0.99 3.56
CA MET A 101 4.66 0.60 2.48
C MET A 101 5.94 0.03 3.09
N VAL A 102 6.29 -1.19 2.68
CA VAL A 102 7.45 -1.93 3.17
C VAL A 102 8.38 -2.21 2.00
N TYR A 103 9.67 -1.94 2.21
CA TYR A 103 10.74 -2.22 1.25
C TYR A 103 11.73 -3.18 1.89
N ASP A 104 12.26 -4.09 1.09
CA ASP A 104 13.35 -5.00 1.46
C ASP A 104 13.08 -5.86 2.72
N ASP A 105 11.79 -6.04 3.08
CA ASP A 105 11.37 -6.84 4.22
C ASP A 105 10.13 -7.66 3.88
N THR A 106 9.89 -8.72 4.65
CA THR A 106 8.74 -9.62 4.55
C THR A 106 7.97 -9.75 5.86
N GLU A 107 8.21 -8.83 6.77
CA GLU A 107 7.55 -8.75 8.05
C GLU A 107 7.17 -7.30 8.38
N LEU A 108 6.03 -7.11 9.01
CA LEU A 108 5.58 -5.82 9.53
C LEU A 108 4.88 -6.00 10.86
N MET A 109 5.28 -5.24 11.85
CA MET A 109 4.55 -5.10 13.11
C MET A 109 3.75 -3.80 13.08
N ILE A 110 2.44 -3.90 13.29
CA ILE A 110 1.53 -2.76 13.43
C ILE A 110 1.08 -2.70 14.87
N GLY A 111 1.31 -1.56 15.51
CA GLY A 111 0.87 -1.30 16.87
C GLY A 111 -0.35 -0.37 16.96
N SER A 112 -0.83 -0.19 18.18
CA SER A 112 -1.92 0.75 18.52
C SER A 112 -3.29 0.41 17.91
N LEU A 113 -3.54 -0.84 17.58
CA LEU A 113 -4.86 -1.32 17.17
C LEU A 113 -5.81 -1.37 18.37
N GLN A 114 -7.10 -1.28 18.10
CA GLN A 114 -8.13 -1.48 19.14
C GLN A 114 -8.23 -2.97 19.51
N THR A 115 -8.19 -3.27 20.80
CA THR A 115 -8.08 -4.65 21.30
C THR A 115 -9.29 -5.53 20.96
N GLU A 116 -10.49 -4.96 21.02
CA GLU A 116 -11.75 -5.68 20.80
C GLU A 116 -12.24 -5.60 19.35
N GLN A 117 -11.45 -4.98 18.48
CA GLN A 117 -11.81 -4.80 17.08
C GLN A 117 -11.11 -5.83 16.19
N THR A 118 -11.87 -6.48 15.33
CA THR A 118 -11.32 -7.29 14.24
C THR A 118 -10.76 -6.38 13.16
N TYR A 119 -9.56 -6.70 12.69
CA TYR A 119 -8.93 -6.03 11.56
C TYR A 119 -8.78 -6.97 10.38
N TYR A 120 -8.90 -6.41 9.20
CA TYR A 120 -8.73 -7.08 7.92
C TYR A 120 -7.51 -6.52 7.22
N PHE A 121 -6.76 -7.38 6.54
CA PHE A 121 -5.48 -7.05 5.91
C PHE A 121 -5.44 -7.57 4.48
N ALA A 122 -4.86 -6.78 3.59
CA ALA A 122 -4.52 -7.16 2.23
C ALA A 122 -3.10 -6.66 1.91
N ILE A 123 -2.44 -7.30 0.96
CA ILE A 123 -1.07 -6.97 0.58
C ILE A 123 -0.95 -6.88 -0.94
N ASP A 124 -0.41 -5.77 -1.43
CA ASP A 124 -0.03 -5.58 -2.84
C ASP A 124 1.49 -5.72 -2.97
N SER A 125 1.97 -6.31 -4.03
CA SER A 125 3.37 -6.31 -4.41
C SER A 125 3.63 -5.32 -5.53
N PHE A 126 4.81 -4.71 -5.58
CA PHE A 126 5.14 -3.76 -6.63
C PHE A 126 6.63 -3.76 -7.03
N ASN A 127 6.88 -3.35 -8.25
CA ASN A 127 8.21 -3.05 -8.79
C ASN A 127 8.11 -1.92 -9.83
N GLU A 128 9.18 -1.67 -10.59
CA GLU A 128 9.17 -0.67 -11.67
C GLU A 128 8.26 -1.05 -12.86
N GLY A 129 7.88 -2.31 -12.99
CA GLY A 129 6.93 -2.78 -14.02
C GLY A 129 5.47 -2.55 -13.67
N GLY A 130 5.16 -2.39 -12.38
CA GLY A 130 3.79 -2.13 -11.93
C GLY A 130 3.47 -2.65 -10.54
N ILE A 131 2.18 -2.67 -10.26
CA ILE A 131 1.60 -3.13 -8.99
C ILE A 131 0.71 -4.33 -9.28
N THR A 132 0.89 -5.40 -8.51
CA THR A 132 -0.04 -6.53 -8.47
C THR A 132 -0.81 -6.47 -7.17
N ARG A 133 -2.12 -6.30 -7.28
CA ARG A 133 -3.00 -6.19 -6.11
C ARG A 133 -3.29 -7.56 -5.54
N GLY A 134 -3.16 -7.67 -4.23
CA GLY A 134 -3.61 -8.85 -3.51
C GLY A 134 -5.12 -8.99 -3.55
N ARG A 135 -5.59 -10.20 -3.83
CA ARG A 135 -7.02 -10.52 -3.92
C ARG A 135 -7.59 -10.99 -2.60
N LYS A 136 -6.72 -11.50 -1.75
CA LYS A 136 -7.11 -12.13 -0.49
C LYS A 136 -7.09 -11.10 0.63
N VAL A 137 -8.23 -10.96 1.29
CA VAL A 137 -8.36 -10.16 2.50
C VAL A 137 -8.43 -11.12 3.68
N GLU A 138 -7.46 -11.03 4.58
CA GLU A 138 -7.37 -11.87 5.76
C GLU A 138 -7.71 -11.09 7.02
N LYS A 139 -8.19 -11.78 8.05
CA LYS A 139 -8.55 -11.18 9.34
C LYS A 139 -7.57 -11.59 10.43
N SER A 140 -7.31 -10.69 11.36
CA SER A 140 -6.66 -11.05 12.63
C SER A 140 -7.64 -11.80 13.54
N LEU A 141 -7.20 -12.85 14.12
CA LEU A 141 -7.94 -13.59 15.15
C LEU A 141 -7.70 -13.00 16.53
#